data_c8f6a7b8eaf4e0f052fa9421a03c7297
#
_entry.id   c8f6a7b8eaf4e0f052fa9421a03c7297
#
_cell.length_a   1.000
_cell.length_b   1.000
_cell.length_c   1.000
_cell.angle_alpha   90.00
_cell.angle_beta   90.00
_cell.angle_gamma   90.00
#
_symmetry.space_group_name_H-M   'P 1'
#
loop_
_entity.id
_entity.type
_entity.pdbx_description
1 polymer ?
#
loop_
_entity_poly.entity_id
_entity_poly.type
_entity_poly.pdbx_seq_one_letter_code
_entity_poly.pdbx_strand_id
1 'polypeptide(L)'
;AASAVWGPSSNQKMIKCGYYSGNGSTTGPIIGVGFEPTTVILKGYSVTGGTAYWYIFDACKKFEAREEGAAWIEYNDYWDKVSGQGIIQQKRTGFQIRGTSTSLNENGGSYLYIAIRGPMRVPNATYGDKPSHFFNCAYGTANTSDVVGSFPGAENAPNFQPDFCMLRKPAASSYQYVSTRKSGYYYRATNNYSGVDTQTTWMHWAVEPGWGTDWDSTYFAWMWKSAPGLTHVEYYKGTGSQQTVTHNLGATPEMMMCWRLGPQGSPTYTAYWHKGLNGGSNPENYFMYAQYSLAQYDVNVWDDTAPTSTQFSLGSQDMVNKSGDEFSMVLFASLAGFQKVGYYAGNGSAGNVINCGFTTGSRFVMIKRTDTGSSNWKQYDTTRGLSSSVSMVLNANDYTAQSDDDFLRQHNTGFELNTSDAEVNASGGNYIYLAVANDPT
;
A
#
# COMPACT_ATOMS: atom_id res chain seq x y z
N ALA A 1 -7.30 -23.74 -23.49
CA ALA A 1 -8.27 -22.91 -22.76
C ALA A 1 -8.28 -21.52 -23.37
N ALA A 2 -9.43 -21.05 -23.83
CA ALA A 2 -9.57 -19.70 -24.35
C ALA A 2 -9.34 -18.71 -23.20
N SER A 3 -8.30 -17.89 -23.29
CA SER A 3 -8.12 -16.76 -22.37
C SER A 3 -8.91 -15.59 -22.94
N ALA A 4 -9.90 -15.09 -22.20
CA ALA A 4 -10.51 -13.81 -22.54
C ALA A 4 -9.41 -12.74 -22.43
N VAL A 5 -9.17 -12.03 -23.52
CA VAL A 5 -8.14 -11.01 -23.64
C VAL A 5 -8.81 -9.66 -23.57
N TRP A 6 -8.40 -8.82 -22.63
CA TRP A 6 -8.98 -7.51 -22.34
C TRP A 6 -7.89 -6.43 -22.42
N GLY A 7 -8.31 -5.19 -22.47
CA GLY A 7 -7.43 -4.03 -22.52
C GLY A 7 -7.24 -3.47 -23.95
N PRO A 8 -6.73 -2.24 -24.07
CA PRO A 8 -6.60 -1.55 -25.36
C PRO A 8 -5.74 -2.28 -26.38
N SER A 9 -4.82 -3.13 -25.93
CA SER A 9 -3.92 -3.92 -26.78
C SER A 9 -4.28 -5.39 -26.86
N SER A 10 -5.44 -5.80 -26.35
CA SER A 10 -5.91 -7.21 -26.31
C SER A 10 -4.89 -8.21 -25.69
N ASN A 11 -4.03 -7.74 -24.77
CA ASN A 11 -2.94 -8.53 -24.19
C ASN A 11 -3.07 -8.75 -22.68
N GLN A 12 -4.12 -8.24 -22.04
CA GLN A 12 -4.33 -8.40 -20.59
C GLN A 12 -5.21 -9.60 -20.31
N LYS A 13 -4.62 -10.64 -19.72
CA LYS A 13 -5.33 -11.80 -19.22
C LYS A 13 -6.06 -11.41 -17.93
N MET A 14 -7.38 -11.47 -17.90
CA MET A 14 -8.20 -11.13 -16.73
C MET A 14 -8.77 -12.36 -16.02
N ILE A 15 -9.04 -13.42 -16.77
CA ILE A 15 -9.60 -14.65 -16.24
C ILE A 15 -8.80 -15.82 -16.77
N LYS A 16 -8.44 -16.76 -15.91
CA LYS A 16 -7.85 -18.04 -16.29
C LYS A 16 -8.56 -19.17 -15.59
N CYS A 17 -9.03 -20.15 -16.37
CA CYS A 17 -9.53 -21.40 -15.89
C CYS A 17 -8.50 -22.51 -16.11
N GLY A 18 -8.47 -23.47 -15.21
CA GLY A 18 -7.57 -24.61 -15.31
C GLY A 18 -7.83 -25.64 -14.24
N TYR A 19 -6.88 -26.54 -14.09
CA TYR A 19 -6.89 -27.55 -13.05
C TYR A 19 -5.50 -27.70 -12.42
N TYR A 20 -5.45 -28.29 -11.22
CA TYR A 20 -4.23 -28.70 -10.56
C TYR A 20 -4.44 -30.02 -9.82
N SER A 21 -3.35 -30.71 -9.49
CA SER A 21 -3.35 -31.87 -8.62
C SER A 21 -2.85 -31.50 -7.23
N GLY A 22 -3.55 -31.93 -6.20
CA GLY A 22 -3.12 -31.81 -4.82
C GLY A 22 -1.90 -32.70 -4.54
N ASN A 23 -1.08 -32.30 -3.58
CA ASN A 23 0.12 -33.05 -3.16
C ASN A 23 0.09 -33.47 -1.67
N GLY A 24 -0.98 -33.17 -0.93
CA GLY A 24 -1.14 -33.51 0.47
C GLY A 24 -0.16 -32.78 1.43
N SER A 25 0.64 -31.85 0.95
CA SER A 25 1.65 -31.16 1.72
C SER A 25 1.16 -29.82 2.28
N THR A 26 1.68 -29.40 3.44
CA THR A 26 1.44 -28.06 4.00
C THR A 26 1.94 -26.94 3.09
N THR A 27 2.95 -27.23 2.27
CA THR A 27 3.41 -26.40 1.14
C THR A 27 2.89 -26.99 -0.15
N GLY A 28 1.60 -26.83 -0.43
CA GLY A 28 0.96 -27.39 -1.59
C GLY A 28 1.39 -26.77 -2.92
N PRO A 29 0.77 -27.18 -4.04
CA PRO A 29 1.18 -26.75 -5.37
C PRO A 29 1.05 -25.25 -5.57
N ILE A 30 1.99 -24.68 -6.34
CA ILE A 30 1.92 -23.30 -6.86
C ILE A 30 1.28 -23.35 -8.24
N ILE A 31 0.18 -22.62 -8.41
CA ILE A 31 -0.59 -22.57 -9.64
C ILE A 31 -0.33 -21.24 -10.34
N GLY A 32 0.44 -21.29 -11.45
CA GLY A 32 0.75 -20.14 -12.26
C GLY A 32 -0.41 -19.77 -13.18
N VAL A 33 -0.99 -18.59 -13.01
CA VAL A 33 -2.06 -18.08 -13.88
C VAL A 33 -1.58 -16.95 -14.81
N GLY A 34 -0.37 -16.43 -14.56
CA GLY A 34 0.26 -15.37 -15.36
C GLY A 34 -0.12 -13.94 -14.92
N PHE A 35 -0.84 -13.81 -13.81
CA PHE A 35 -1.19 -12.54 -13.16
C PHE A 35 -1.44 -12.78 -11.66
N GLU A 36 -1.49 -11.72 -10.89
CA GLU A 36 -1.90 -11.74 -9.49
C GLU A 36 -3.43 -11.80 -9.41
N PRO A 37 -4.03 -12.91 -8.93
CA PRO A 37 -5.47 -13.02 -8.84
C PRO A 37 -5.98 -12.27 -7.61
N THR A 38 -7.10 -11.57 -7.74
CA THR A 38 -7.86 -11.01 -6.61
C THR A 38 -9.00 -11.92 -6.18
N THR A 39 -9.45 -12.80 -7.07
CA THR A 39 -10.47 -13.80 -6.76
C THR A 39 -10.05 -15.15 -7.34
N VAL A 40 -10.19 -16.21 -6.55
CA VAL A 40 -9.96 -17.59 -6.99
C VAL A 40 -11.13 -18.44 -6.53
N ILE A 41 -11.75 -19.12 -7.48
CA ILE A 41 -12.82 -20.09 -7.23
C ILE A 41 -12.24 -21.48 -7.46
N LEU A 42 -12.42 -22.38 -6.50
CA LEU A 42 -11.88 -23.75 -6.51
C LEU A 42 -12.98 -24.79 -6.38
N LYS A 43 -12.79 -25.94 -7.04
CA LYS A 43 -13.70 -27.10 -6.94
C LYS A 43 -12.92 -28.41 -7.06
N GLY A 44 -13.01 -29.26 -6.05
CA GLY A 44 -12.59 -30.65 -6.19
C GLY A 44 -13.54 -31.41 -7.12
N TYR A 45 -13.01 -32.14 -8.11
CA TYR A 45 -13.82 -32.98 -9.01
C TYR A 45 -13.42 -34.44 -9.00
N SER A 46 -12.23 -34.75 -8.49
CA SER A 46 -11.78 -36.13 -8.26
C SER A 46 -11.01 -36.17 -6.94
N VAL A 47 -11.74 -36.31 -5.84
CA VAL A 47 -11.22 -36.36 -4.46
C VAL A 47 -11.92 -37.52 -3.75
N THR A 48 -11.19 -38.25 -2.89
CA THR A 48 -11.70 -39.44 -2.19
C THR A 48 -11.98 -39.19 -0.71
N GLY A 49 -11.30 -38.22 -0.10
CA GLY A 49 -11.29 -37.98 1.34
C GLY A 49 -11.98 -36.73 1.82
N GLY A 50 -12.66 -35.99 0.98
CA GLY A 50 -13.23 -34.67 1.36
C GLY A 50 -14.56 -34.34 0.70
N THR A 51 -15.24 -33.35 1.23
CA THR A 51 -16.45 -32.83 0.60
C THR A 51 -16.02 -31.84 -0.50
N ALA A 52 -16.42 -32.15 -1.73
CA ALA A 52 -16.09 -31.38 -2.91
C ALA A 52 -17.02 -30.14 -3.00
N TYR A 53 -16.89 -29.18 -2.07
CA TYR A 53 -17.61 -27.92 -2.14
C TYR A 53 -16.99 -26.96 -3.18
N TRP A 54 -17.71 -25.93 -3.55
CA TRP A 54 -17.14 -24.74 -4.17
C TRP A 54 -16.52 -23.85 -3.11
N TYR A 55 -15.31 -23.42 -3.33
CA TYR A 55 -14.59 -22.50 -2.45
C TYR A 55 -14.28 -21.21 -3.20
N ILE A 56 -14.62 -20.07 -2.61
CA ILE A 56 -14.34 -18.75 -3.17
C ILE A 56 -13.38 -18.03 -2.23
N PHE A 57 -12.26 -17.62 -2.77
CA PHE A 57 -11.26 -16.78 -2.11
C PHE A 57 -11.23 -15.45 -2.81
N ASP A 58 -11.44 -14.39 -2.07
CA ASP A 58 -11.52 -13.04 -2.60
C ASP A 58 -10.65 -12.08 -1.78
N ALA A 59 -9.98 -11.13 -2.44
CA ALA A 59 -9.13 -10.15 -1.80
C ALA A 59 -9.91 -9.25 -0.83
N CYS A 60 -11.20 -9.04 -1.06
CA CYS A 60 -12.09 -8.33 -0.14
C CYS A 60 -12.36 -9.11 1.15
N LYS A 61 -12.15 -10.43 1.13
CA LYS A 61 -12.35 -11.36 2.24
C LYS A 61 -11.05 -12.02 2.70
N LYS A 62 -9.92 -11.29 2.68
CA LYS A 62 -8.61 -11.71 3.17
C LYS A 62 -7.90 -12.80 2.35
N PHE A 63 -7.95 -12.69 1.05
CA PHE A 63 -7.02 -13.43 0.22
C PHE A 63 -5.64 -12.74 0.29
N GLU A 64 -4.78 -13.23 1.17
CA GLU A 64 -3.52 -12.59 1.57
C GLU A 64 -2.30 -13.22 0.88
N ALA A 65 -1.21 -12.45 0.81
CA ALA A 65 0.08 -12.96 0.33
C ALA A 65 0.92 -13.63 1.42
N ARG A 66 0.57 -13.46 2.70
CA ARG A 66 1.30 -14.03 3.85
C ARG A 66 1.16 -15.54 3.93
N GLU A 67 2.20 -16.21 4.42
CA GLU A 67 2.22 -17.68 4.56
C GLU A 67 1.29 -18.18 5.68
N GLU A 68 1.04 -17.38 6.68
CA GLU A 68 0.20 -17.69 7.86
C GLU A 68 -1.12 -16.93 7.87
N GLY A 69 -1.50 -16.33 6.74
CA GLY A 69 -2.74 -15.58 6.61
C GLY A 69 -3.97 -16.44 6.79
N ALA A 70 -5.04 -15.88 7.38
CA ALA A 70 -6.33 -16.52 7.44
C ALA A 70 -7.12 -16.17 6.16
N ALA A 71 -7.65 -17.17 5.47
CA ALA A 71 -8.57 -16.96 4.37
C ALA A 71 -10.02 -17.11 4.84
N TRP A 72 -10.91 -16.24 4.35
CA TRP A 72 -12.33 -16.49 4.45
C TRP A 72 -12.77 -17.32 3.25
N ILE A 73 -13.57 -18.33 3.53
CA ILE A 73 -14.08 -19.25 2.52
C ILE A 73 -15.59 -19.15 2.53
N GLU A 74 -16.16 -18.95 1.35
CA GLU A 74 -17.57 -19.20 1.14
C GLU A 74 -17.76 -20.64 0.65
N TYR A 75 -18.52 -21.42 1.40
CA TYR A 75 -18.97 -22.73 0.96
C TYR A 75 -20.41 -22.96 1.46
N ASN A 76 -21.22 -23.56 0.63
CA ASN A 76 -22.55 -24.06 0.98
C ASN A 76 -23.41 -23.07 1.82
N ASP A 77 -23.58 -21.84 1.32
CA ASP A 77 -24.46 -20.80 1.83
C ASP A 77 -23.97 -19.98 3.03
N TYR A 78 -22.73 -20.16 3.51
CA TYR A 78 -22.19 -19.27 4.54
C TYR A 78 -20.67 -19.06 4.44
N TRP A 79 -20.23 -17.98 5.03
CA TRP A 79 -18.81 -17.65 5.14
C TRP A 79 -18.22 -18.26 6.40
N ASP A 80 -17.11 -18.98 6.27
CA ASP A 80 -16.37 -19.50 7.41
C ASP A 80 -14.92 -19.02 7.40
N LYS A 81 -14.40 -18.75 8.60
CA LYS A 81 -13.00 -18.39 8.79
C LYS A 81 -12.19 -19.63 9.04
N VAL A 82 -11.36 -20.02 8.11
CA VAL A 82 -10.37 -21.07 8.35
C VAL A 82 -9.21 -20.49 9.14
N SER A 83 -9.20 -20.78 10.44
CA SER A 83 -8.13 -20.37 11.34
C SER A 83 -6.99 -21.38 11.31
N GLY A 84 -5.76 -20.88 11.29
CA GLY A 84 -4.58 -21.65 11.69
C GLY A 84 -3.62 -22.11 10.60
N GLN A 85 -4.00 -22.18 9.34
CA GLN A 85 -3.09 -22.31 8.19
C GLN A 85 -3.84 -21.79 6.96
N GLY A 86 -3.34 -20.76 6.33
CA GLY A 86 -3.93 -20.23 5.10
C GLY A 86 -4.09 -21.34 4.07
N ILE A 87 -5.32 -21.67 3.69
CA ILE A 87 -5.60 -22.72 2.71
C ILE A 87 -5.10 -22.31 1.33
N ILE A 88 -5.05 -21.01 1.06
CA ILE A 88 -4.59 -20.43 -0.19
C ILE A 88 -3.79 -19.16 0.08
N GLN A 89 -2.70 -19.01 -0.65
CA GLN A 89 -1.84 -17.83 -0.58
C GLN A 89 -1.81 -17.14 -1.93
N GLN A 90 -2.03 -15.81 -1.97
CA GLN A 90 -1.86 -15.00 -3.17
C GLN A 90 -0.39 -14.95 -3.58
N LYS A 91 -0.12 -15.10 -4.86
CA LYS A 91 1.21 -14.97 -5.47
C LYS A 91 1.13 -13.98 -6.64
N ARG A 92 2.22 -13.29 -6.91
CA ARG A 92 2.32 -12.29 -7.97
C ARG A 92 1.87 -12.78 -9.36
N THR A 93 2.08 -14.05 -9.66
CA THR A 93 1.71 -14.64 -10.96
C THR A 93 0.72 -15.78 -10.84
N GLY A 94 0.05 -15.92 -9.68
CA GLY A 94 -0.87 -16.99 -9.42
C GLY A 94 -1.26 -17.12 -7.95
N PHE A 95 -1.42 -18.35 -7.50
CA PHE A 95 -1.73 -18.67 -6.11
C PHE A 95 -1.08 -19.99 -5.69
N GLN A 96 -0.94 -20.19 -4.39
CA GLN A 96 -0.42 -21.43 -3.82
C GLN A 96 -1.43 -22.03 -2.85
N ILE A 97 -1.65 -23.32 -2.93
CA ILE A 97 -2.43 -24.03 -1.93
C ILE A 97 -1.56 -24.20 -0.68
N ARG A 98 -2.12 -23.89 0.48
CA ARG A 98 -1.46 -24.03 1.79
C ARG A 98 -2.30 -24.94 2.67
N GLY A 99 -1.64 -25.89 3.32
CA GLY A 99 -2.33 -26.85 4.18
C GLY A 99 -2.66 -28.18 3.50
N THR A 100 -3.11 -29.11 4.31
CA THR A 100 -3.31 -30.54 3.96
C THR A 100 -4.78 -30.92 3.78
N SER A 101 -5.69 -29.92 3.71
CA SER A 101 -7.13 -30.18 3.56
C SER A 101 -7.42 -31.02 2.31
N THR A 102 -8.03 -32.17 2.48
CA THR A 102 -8.43 -33.06 1.38
C THR A 102 -9.40 -32.40 0.40
N SER A 103 -10.17 -31.41 0.87
CA SER A 103 -11.07 -30.62 0.02
C SER A 103 -10.36 -29.77 -1.02
N LEU A 104 -9.08 -29.38 -0.79
CA LEU A 104 -8.29 -28.51 -1.67
C LEU A 104 -6.90 -29.05 -2.02
N ASN A 105 -6.37 -30.04 -1.27
CA ASN A 105 -5.00 -30.52 -1.45
C ASN A 105 -4.81 -32.02 -1.14
N GLU A 106 -5.80 -32.88 -1.39
CA GLU A 106 -5.63 -34.31 -1.26
C GLU A 106 -4.51 -34.79 -2.18
N ASN A 107 -3.63 -35.65 -1.68
CA ASN A 107 -2.55 -36.23 -2.50
C ASN A 107 -3.10 -37.00 -3.70
N GLY A 108 -2.81 -36.53 -4.91
CA GLY A 108 -3.34 -37.07 -6.15
C GLY A 108 -4.78 -36.63 -6.49
N GLY A 109 -5.45 -35.90 -5.62
CA GLY A 109 -6.76 -35.29 -5.89
C GLY A 109 -6.69 -34.27 -7.03
N SER A 110 -7.78 -34.11 -7.76
CA SER A 110 -7.86 -33.18 -8.90
C SER A 110 -8.87 -32.05 -8.65
N TYR A 111 -8.47 -30.83 -8.96
CA TYR A 111 -9.19 -29.61 -8.64
C TYR A 111 -9.28 -28.70 -9.85
N LEU A 112 -10.46 -28.14 -10.08
CA LEU A 112 -10.68 -27.06 -11.05
C LEU A 112 -10.48 -25.71 -10.37
N TYR A 113 -10.04 -24.72 -11.15
CA TYR A 113 -10.00 -23.34 -10.70
C TYR A 113 -10.47 -22.33 -11.75
N ILE A 114 -11.00 -21.22 -11.26
CA ILE A 114 -11.21 -19.99 -12.01
C ILE A 114 -10.46 -18.90 -11.22
N ALA A 115 -9.46 -18.31 -11.83
CA ALA A 115 -8.70 -17.18 -11.26
C ALA A 115 -9.08 -15.89 -12.01
N ILE A 116 -9.41 -14.86 -11.26
CA ILE A 116 -9.83 -13.55 -11.77
C ILE A 116 -8.83 -12.51 -11.30
N ARG A 117 -8.31 -11.74 -12.23
CA ARG A 117 -7.45 -10.58 -11.95
C ARG A 117 -8.31 -9.40 -11.49
N GLY A 118 -7.84 -8.60 -10.53
CA GLY A 118 -8.44 -7.33 -10.16
C GLY A 118 -8.48 -6.35 -11.34
N PRO A 119 -9.31 -5.30 -11.28
CA PRO A 119 -9.45 -4.33 -12.35
C PRO A 119 -8.12 -3.62 -12.59
N MET A 120 -7.52 -3.85 -13.74
CA MET A 120 -6.12 -3.47 -13.96
C MET A 120 -5.84 -2.91 -15.35
N ARG A 121 -6.51 -1.83 -15.74
CA ARG A 121 -5.94 -0.89 -16.70
C ARG A 121 -5.23 0.24 -15.96
N VAL A 122 -4.27 0.88 -16.62
CA VAL A 122 -3.72 2.15 -16.14
C VAL A 122 -4.86 3.15 -16.02
N PRO A 123 -5.01 3.85 -14.88
CA PRO A 123 -6.04 4.87 -14.72
C PRO A 123 -5.95 5.92 -15.83
N ASN A 124 -7.11 6.32 -16.35
CA ASN A 124 -7.14 7.26 -17.48
C ASN A 124 -8.43 8.10 -17.42
N ALA A 125 -8.27 9.42 -17.30
CA ALA A 125 -9.38 10.38 -17.26
C ALA A 125 -10.30 10.32 -18.50
N THR A 126 -9.79 9.96 -19.68
CA THR A 126 -10.59 9.80 -20.90
C THR A 126 -11.66 8.71 -20.76
N TYR A 127 -11.45 7.73 -19.88
CA TYR A 127 -12.42 6.67 -19.56
C TYR A 127 -13.23 6.96 -18.30
N GLY A 128 -13.20 8.19 -17.79
CA GLY A 128 -13.95 8.61 -16.61
C GLY A 128 -13.30 8.23 -15.27
N ASP A 129 -12.04 7.78 -15.27
CA ASP A 129 -11.34 7.57 -14.00
C ASP A 129 -11.01 8.92 -13.35
N LYS A 130 -11.13 8.96 -12.04
CA LYS A 130 -10.83 10.14 -11.20
C LYS A 130 -9.82 9.78 -10.13
N PRO A 131 -9.04 10.73 -9.62
CA PRO A 131 -8.15 10.49 -8.47
C PRO A 131 -8.86 9.84 -7.27
N SER A 132 -10.11 10.22 -6.97
CA SER A 132 -10.91 9.62 -5.90
C SER A 132 -11.24 8.14 -6.08
N HIS A 133 -11.07 7.57 -7.26
CA HIS A 133 -11.21 6.14 -7.50
C HIS A 133 -10.00 5.33 -6.99
N PHE A 134 -8.88 5.99 -6.67
CA PHE A 134 -7.62 5.36 -6.30
C PHE A 134 -7.01 5.90 -5.00
N PHE A 135 -7.45 7.07 -4.56
CA PHE A 135 -7.06 7.68 -3.31
C PHE A 135 -8.25 8.35 -2.63
N ASN A 136 -8.39 8.14 -1.33
CA ASN A 136 -9.32 8.89 -0.50
C ASN A 136 -8.75 9.14 0.89
N CYS A 137 -9.29 10.15 1.57
CA CYS A 137 -8.96 10.44 2.96
C CYS A 137 -10.24 10.83 3.70
N ALA A 138 -10.44 10.26 4.90
CA ALA A 138 -11.65 10.42 5.67
C ALA A 138 -11.44 10.15 7.16
N TYR A 139 -12.33 10.71 8.00
CA TYR A 139 -12.51 10.27 9.38
C TYR A 139 -13.26 8.93 9.45
N GLY A 140 -12.95 8.13 10.47
CA GLY A 140 -13.69 6.92 10.77
C GLY A 140 -15.12 7.19 11.19
N THR A 141 -15.97 6.17 11.12
CA THR A 141 -17.32 6.19 11.70
C THR A 141 -17.27 5.69 13.14
N ALA A 142 -18.22 6.11 13.98
CA ALA A 142 -18.31 5.65 15.35
C ALA A 142 -18.51 4.12 15.39
N ASN A 143 -17.72 3.44 16.23
CA ASN A 143 -17.90 2.02 16.48
C ASN A 143 -19.14 1.83 17.38
N THR A 144 -20.17 1.15 16.89
CA THR A 144 -21.27 0.66 17.71
C THR A 144 -21.05 -0.83 17.92
N SER A 145 -20.69 -1.22 19.07
CA SER A 145 -20.37 -2.49 19.75
C SER A 145 -20.24 -3.82 18.99
N ASP A 146 -20.64 -3.94 17.73
CA ASP A 146 -20.55 -5.14 16.91
C ASP A 146 -20.22 -4.87 15.43
N VAL A 147 -20.01 -3.62 15.06
CA VAL A 147 -19.63 -3.22 13.70
C VAL A 147 -18.25 -2.61 13.75
N VAL A 148 -17.31 -3.23 13.09
CA VAL A 148 -16.00 -2.69 12.82
C VAL A 148 -16.15 -1.26 12.32
N GLY A 149 -15.50 -0.30 13.00
CA GLY A 149 -15.48 1.10 12.59
C GLY A 149 -15.02 1.18 11.13
N SER A 150 -15.94 1.41 10.21
CA SER A 150 -15.61 1.48 8.79
C SER A 150 -15.12 2.88 8.45
N PHE A 151 -14.02 2.98 7.71
CA PHE A 151 -13.70 4.18 6.97
C PHE A 151 -14.45 4.08 5.65
N PRO A 152 -15.69 4.43 5.65
CA PRO A 152 -16.20 5.60 4.97
C PRO A 152 -17.42 6.21 5.70
N GLY A 153 -17.37 7.51 5.96
CA GLY A 153 -18.61 8.28 6.24
C GLY A 153 -19.49 8.31 4.99
N ALA A 154 -20.79 8.35 5.16
CA ALA A 154 -21.78 8.11 4.12
C ALA A 154 -21.69 8.99 2.85
N GLU A 155 -20.95 10.09 2.85
CA GLU A 155 -20.79 10.97 1.70
C GLU A 155 -19.38 10.94 1.08
N ASN A 156 -18.37 10.35 1.76
CA ASN A 156 -16.96 10.35 1.32
C ASN A 156 -16.31 8.97 1.42
N ALA A 157 -17.10 7.90 1.39
CA ALA A 157 -16.57 6.55 1.32
C ALA A 157 -15.66 6.40 0.10
N PRO A 158 -14.49 5.76 0.22
CA PRO A 158 -13.81 5.34 -0.98
C PRO A 158 -14.75 4.40 -1.74
N ASN A 159 -15.08 4.75 -2.98
CA ASN A 159 -15.81 3.86 -3.88
C ASN A 159 -14.92 2.69 -4.33
N PHE A 160 -13.97 2.29 -3.49
CA PHE A 160 -13.00 1.24 -3.76
C PHE A 160 -12.56 0.57 -2.47
N GLN A 161 -12.09 -0.64 -2.58
CA GLN A 161 -11.39 -1.35 -1.54
C GLN A 161 -9.91 -0.90 -1.54
N PRO A 162 -9.40 -0.29 -0.45
CA PRO A 162 -8.00 0.12 -0.39
C PRO A 162 -7.05 -1.08 -0.26
N ASP A 163 -5.82 -0.91 -0.74
CA ASP A 163 -4.73 -1.89 -0.61
C ASP A 163 -3.64 -1.43 0.35
N PHE A 164 -3.55 -0.12 0.56
CA PHE A 164 -2.65 0.53 1.51
C PHE A 164 -3.37 1.65 2.24
N CYS A 165 -3.08 1.80 3.53
CA CYS A 165 -3.57 2.92 4.32
C CYS A 165 -2.56 3.42 5.34
N MET A 166 -2.62 4.72 5.59
CA MET A 166 -2.05 5.40 6.73
C MET A 166 -3.17 5.86 7.65
N LEU A 167 -2.94 5.87 8.95
CA LEU A 167 -3.99 6.09 9.95
C LEU A 167 -3.43 6.81 11.16
N ARG A 168 -4.16 7.83 11.68
CA ARG A 168 -3.78 8.58 12.88
C ARG A 168 -4.98 9.31 13.49
N LYS A 169 -4.89 9.69 14.79
CA LYS A 169 -5.78 10.70 15.43
C LYS A 169 -5.21 12.10 15.18
N PRO A 170 -5.84 12.95 14.35
CA PRO A 170 -5.28 14.28 14.05
C PRO A 170 -5.34 15.24 15.24
N ALA A 171 -6.42 15.18 16.03
CA ALA A 171 -6.67 16.12 17.11
C ALA A 171 -5.97 15.78 18.44
N ALA A 172 -5.19 14.70 18.49
CA ALA A 172 -4.53 14.25 19.70
C ALA A 172 -3.12 13.75 19.43
N SER A 173 -2.27 13.71 20.46
CA SER A 173 -0.99 13.03 20.39
C SER A 173 -1.22 11.53 20.17
N SER A 174 -0.76 11.01 19.02
CA SER A 174 -0.96 9.60 18.66
C SER A 174 0.11 9.07 17.71
N TYR A 175 0.20 7.75 17.64
CA TYR A 175 1.00 7.09 16.60
C TYR A 175 0.37 7.28 15.21
N GLN A 176 1.22 7.32 14.19
CA GLN A 176 0.80 7.12 12.82
C GLN A 176 1.05 5.68 12.43
N TYR A 177 0.02 5.01 11.99
CA TYR A 177 0.06 3.60 11.61
C TYR A 177 -0.01 3.45 10.09
N VAL A 178 0.66 2.42 9.58
CA VAL A 178 0.56 1.96 8.19
C VAL A 178 0.19 0.49 8.15
N SER A 179 -0.62 0.12 7.19
CA SER A 179 -1.00 -1.26 6.93
C SER A 179 -1.29 -1.48 5.46
N THR A 180 -1.17 -2.74 5.02
CA THR A 180 -1.52 -3.16 3.66
C THR A 180 -2.42 -4.37 3.68
N ARG A 181 -3.27 -4.52 2.66
CA ARG A 181 -4.12 -5.70 2.51
C ARG A 181 -3.31 -6.99 2.44
N LYS A 182 -2.15 -6.98 1.74
CA LYS A 182 -1.29 -8.17 1.62
C LYS A 182 -0.67 -8.61 2.94
N SER A 183 -0.54 -7.70 3.92
CA SER A 183 -0.04 -8.00 5.27
C SER A 183 -1.14 -8.39 6.26
N GLY A 184 -2.41 -8.34 5.85
CA GLY A 184 -3.53 -8.70 6.70
C GLY A 184 -3.67 -7.80 7.92
N TYR A 185 -3.79 -8.36 9.12
CA TYR A 185 -3.97 -7.61 10.37
C TYR A 185 -2.75 -6.82 10.84
N TYR A 186 -1.59 -7.02 10.21
CA TYR A 186 -0.36 -6.38 10.66
C TYR A 186 -0.33 -4.91 10.29
N TYR A 187 0.02 -4.09 11.25
CA TYR A 187 0.26 -2.67 11.07
C TYR A 187 1.57 -2.25 11.72
N ARG A 188 2.09 -1.12 11.32
CA ARG A 188 3.32 -0.53 11.80
C ARG A 188 3.10 0.91 12.24
N ALA A 189 3.56 1.27 13.46
CA ALA A 189 3.68 2.67 13.84
C ALA A 189 4.92 3.28 13.16
N THR A 190 4.73 4.26 12.28
CA THR A 190 5.83 4.89 11.52
C THR A 190 6.55 5.98 12.29
N ASN A 191 6.01 6.44 13.40
CA ASN A 191 6.61 7.43 14.29
C ASN A 191 7.08 6.82 15.63
N ASN A 192 7.28 5.50 15.70
CA ASN A 192 7.76 4.79 16.87
C ASN A 192 8.80 3.73 16.47
N TYR A 193 9.77 3.45 17.37
CA TYR A 193 10.76 2.37 17.15
C TYR A 193 10.42 1.09 17.89
N SER A 194 9.42 1.07 18.73
CA SER A 194 9.03 -0.12 19.47
C SER A 194 8.13 -1.04 18.66
N GLY A 195 8.73 -1.83 17.79
CA GLY A 195 8.11 -3.03 17.23
C GLY A 195 6.86 -2.84 16.34
N VAL A 196 6.51 -3.89 15.64
CA VAL A 196 5.22 -4.07 14.96
C VAL A 196 4.21 -4.46 16.03
N ASP A 197 3.07 -3.81 16.08
CA ASP A 197 1.96 -4.33 16.85
C ASP A 197 1.24 -5.41 16.04
N THR A 198 1.13 -6.59 16.64
CA THR A 198 0.57 -7.79 16.01
C THR A 198 -0.83 -8.08 16.52
N GLN A 199 -1.53 -7.08 17.04
CA GLN A 199 -2.87 -7.30 17.57
C GLN A 199 -3.81 -7.70 16.42
N THR A 200 -4.19 -8.94 16.44
CA THR A 200 -4.87 -9.68 15.36
C THR A 200 -6.31 -9.23 15.10
N THR A 201 -6.80 -8.20 15.80
CA THR A 201 -8.20 -7.80 15.73
C THR A 201 -8.44 -6.39 15.22
N TRP A 202 -7.41 -5.55 15.09
CA TRP A 202 -7.60 -4.11 14.91
C TRP A 202 -7.68 -3.63 13.45
N MET A 203 -7.16 -4.39 12.47
CA MET A 203 -7.22 -4.04 11.06
C MET A 203 -8.11 -5.02 10.30
N HIS A 204 -9.20 -4.53 9.74
CA HIS A 204 -10.21 -5.34 9.06
C HIS A 204 -10.28 -4.98 7.58
N TRP A 205 -9.63 -5.79 6.74
CA TRP A 205 -9.61 -5.63 5.29
C TRP A 205 -10.82 -6.24 4.58
N ALA A 206 -11.71 -6.91 5.31
CA ALA A 206 -12.89 -7.60 4.79
C ALA A 206 -14.19 -6.79 4.89
N VAL A 207 -14.10 -5.48 5.09
CA VAL A 207 -15.28 -4.59 5.16
C VAL A 207 -15.52 -3.94 3.80
N GLU A 208 -16.72 -4.03 3.27
CA GLU A 208 -17.12 -3.40 2.01
C GLU A 208 -18.16 -2.31 2.23
N PRO A 209 -18.05 -1.16 1.52
CA PRO A 209 -16.89 -0.69 0.75
C PRO A 209 -15.83 -0.07 1.68
N GLY A 210 -14.55 -0.47 1.56
CA GLY A 210 -13.48 0.14 2.31
C GLY A 210 -12.66 -0.84 3.15
N TRP A 211 -12.26 -0.45 4.32
CA TRP A 211 -11.66 -1.25 5.38
C TRP A 211 -12.04 -0.65 6.73
N GLY A 212 -11.85 -1.39 7.80
CA GLY A 212 -12.21 -0.93 9.13
C GLY A 212 -11.13 -1.20 10.17
N THR A 213 -11.31 -0.58 11.32
CA THR A 213 -10.54 -0.85 12.53
C THR A 213 -11.48 -0.87 13.71
N ASP A 214 -11.06 -1.46 14.84
CA ASP A 214 -11.78 -1.34 16.12
C ASP A 214 -11.62 0.06 16.75
N TRP A 215 -11.02 1.00 16.03
CA TRP A 215 -10.76 2.34 16.51
C TRP A 215 -11.93 3.29 16.24
N ASP A 216 -12.02 4.33 17.05
CA ASP A 216 -13.13 5.25 17.09
C ASP A 216 -13.13 6.27 15.92
N SER A 217 -14.21 7.06 15.83
CA SER A 217 -14.40 8.09 14.79
C SER A 217 -13.41 9.26 14.86
N THR A 218 -12.51 9.30 15.86
CA THR A 218 -11.47 10.34 15.96
C THR A 218 -10.25 10.01 15.12
N TYR A 219 -10.13 8.79 14.60
CA TYR A 219 -9.07 8.44 13.66
C TYR A 219 -9.37 8.95 12.25
N PHE A 220 -8.31 9.30 11.57
CA PHE A 220 -8.31 9.75 10.18
C PHE A 220 -7.43 8.84 9.34
N ALA A 221 -7.89 8.45 8.17
CA ALA A 221 -7.17 7.57 7.27
C ALA A 221 -6.93 8.20 5.90
N TRP A 222 -5.75 7.94 5.35
CA TRP A 222 -5.39 8.11 3.95
C TRP A 222 -5.32 6.73 3.33
N MET A 223 -6.02 6.52 2.24
CA MET A 223 -6.28 5.20 1.65
C MET A 223 -5.94 5.18 0.17
N TRP A 224 -5.14 4.20 -0.26
CA TRP A 224 -4.76 3.99 -1.66
C TRP A 224 -5.24 2.64 -2.17
N LYS A 225 -5.68 2.62 -3.42
CA LYS A 225 -5.93 1.42 -4.20
C LYS A 225 -4.76 1.16 -5.13
N SER A 226 -4.33 -0.09 -5.22
CA SER A 226 -3.34 -0.50 -6.22
C SER A 226 -3.89 -0.37 -7.63
N ALA A 227 -3.14 0.30 -8.50
CA ALA A 227 -3.43 0.40 -9.92
C ALA A 227 -2.12 0.53 -10.72
N PRO A 228 -2.03 -0.06 -11.92
CA PRO A 228 -0.84 0.02 -12.75
C PRO A 228 -0.45 1.47 -13.04
N GLY A 229 0.83 1.77 -12.92
CA GLY A 229 1.36 3.10 -13.15
C GLY A 229 1.08 4.12 -12.04
N LEU A 230 0.43 3.72 -10.95
CA LEU A 230 0.04 4.62 -9.87
C LEU A 230 0.59 4.16 -8.50
N THR A 231 0.04 3.08 -7.98
CA THR A 231 0.40 2.53 -6.65
C THR A 231 0.35 1.01 -6.69
N HIS A 232 1.30 0.36 -6.04
CA HIS A 232 1.32 -1.09 -5.89
C HIS A 232 1.82 -1.49 -4.51
N VAL A 233 1.22 -2.52 -3.94
CA VAL A 233 1.68 -3.15 -2.70
C VAL A 233 2.39 -4.44 -3.05
N GLU A 234 3.60 -4.62 -2.52
CA GLU A 234 4.34 -5.88 -2.61
C GLU A 234 4.58 -6.43 -1.20
N TYR A 235 4.63 -7.75 -1.13
CA TYR A 235 4.98 -8.52 0.04
C TYR A 235 6.11 -9.48 -0.31
N TYR A 236 7.15 -9.52 0.54
CA TYR A 236 8.29 -10.41 0.33
C TYR A 236 8.89 -10.88 1.65
N LYS A 237 9.71 -11.92 1.56
CA LYS A 237 10.50 -12.45 2.69
C LYS A 237 11.95 -12.03 2.52
N GLY A 238 12.54 -11.55 3.62
CA GLY A 238 13.96 -11.18 3.64
C GLY A 238 14.87 -12.40 3.61
N THR A 239 16.01 -12.24 2.97
CA THR A 239 17.05 -13.28 2.85
C THR A 239 18.27 -13.02 3.70
N GLY A 240 18.48 -11.78 4.18
CA GLY A 240 19.70 -11.32 4.84
C GLY A 240 20.87 -11.09 3.90
N SER A 241 20.70 -11.31 2.60
CA SER A 241 21.67 -11.09 1.54
C SER A 241 21.05 -10.28 0.42
N GLN A 242 21.86 -9.67 -0.43
CA GLN A 242 21.36 -8.97 -1.62
C GLN A 242 20.31 -9.79 -2.35
N GLN A 243 19.16 -9.16 -2.65
CA GLN A 243 18.08 -9.79 -3.41
C GLN A 243 17.37 -8.81 -4.31
N THR A 244 16.77 -9.34 -5.34
CA THR A 244 15.89 -8.60 -6.23
C THR A 244 14.45 -9.07 -6.03
N VAL A 245 13.54 -8.14 -5.82
CA VAL A 245 12.11 -8.40 -5.68
C VAL A 245 11.37 -7.87 -6.90
N THR A 246 10.61 -8.71 -7.55
CA THR A 246 9.79 -8.32 -8.70
C THR A 246 8.46 -7.74 -8.26
N HIS A 247 7.89 -6.81 -9.03
CA HIS A 247 6.62 -6.16 -8.73
C HIS A 247 5.71 -5.99 -9.97
N ASN A 248 4.44 -5.67 -9.73
CA ASN A 248 3.42 -5.47 -10.76
C ASN A 248 2.93 -4.00 -10.86
N LEU A 249 3.74 -3.03 -10.48
CA LEU A 249 3.37 -1.61 -10.60
C LEU A 249 3.12 -1.21 -12.07
N GLY A 250 3.80 -1.85 -13.03
CA GLY A 250 3.66 -1.53 -14.45
C GLY A 250 4.36 -0.23 -14.88
N ALA A 251 5.12 0.37 -13.97
CA ALA A 251 5.98 1.54 -14.17
C ALA A 251 7.18 1.44 -13.23
N THR A 252 8.23 2.20 -13.50
CA THR A 252 9.35 2.32 -12.56
C THR A 252 8.88 3.01 -11.28
N PRO A 253 9.09 2.44 -10.08
CA PRO A 253 8.81 3.13 -8.83
C PRO A 253 9.59 4.44 -8.75
N GLU A 254 8.92 5.47 -8.26
CA GLU A 254 9.52 6.79 -8.03
C GLU A 254 9.62 7.11 -6.52
N MET A 255 8.84 6.38 -5.70
CA MET A 255 8.91 6.36 -4.24
C MET A 255 8.60 4.95 -3.75
N MET A 256 9.30 4.51 -2.72
CA MET A 256 9.09 3.22 -2.06
C MET A 256 9.02 3.42 -0.54
N MET A 257 8.05 2.78 0.11
CA MET A 257 7.89 2.74 1.56
C MET A 257 8.00 1.29 2.02
N CYS A 258 9.00 0.96 2.83
CA CYS A 258 9.26 -0.40 3.31
C CYS A 258 9.17 -0.49 4.82
N TRP A 259 8.50 -1.52 5.32
CA TRP A 259 8.51 -1.88 6.74
C TRP A 259 8.43 -3.39 6.94
N ARG A 260 9.01 -3.80 8.06
CA ARG A 260 9.04 -5.19 8.49
C ARG A 260 7.74 -5.57 9.18
N LEU A 261 7.26 -6.80 8.98
CA LEU A 261 6.04 -7.38 9.56
C LEU A 261 6.34 -8.40 10.68
N GLY A 262 7.57 -8.57 11.08
CA GLY A 262 8.00 -9.60 12.04
C GLY A 262 7.71 -9.29 13.51
N PRO A 263 7.99 -10.25 14.41
CA PRO A 263 7.62 -10.18 15.82
C PRO A 263 8.27 -9.02 16.57
N GLN A 264 7.62 -8.62 17.67
CA GLN A 264 8.10 -7.58 18.58
C GLN A 264 9.49 -7.90 19.14
N GLY A 265 10.34 -6.89 19.33
CA GLY A 265 11.54 -7.02 20.15
C GLY A 265 12.86 -6.51 19.56
N SER A 266 12.89 -5.92 18.38
CA SER A 266 14.05 -5.23 17.84
C SER A 266 13.65 -3.90 17.27
N PRO A 267 14.40 -2.80 17.43
CA PRO A 267 14.05 -1.54 16.79
C PRO A 267 13.93 -1.78 15.29
N THR A 268 12.71 -1.63 14.77
CA THR A 268 12.39 -1.86 13.37
C THR A 268 12.10 -0.52 12.74
N TYR A 269 12.94 -0.11 11.82
CA TYR A 269 12.80 1.15 11.11
C TYR A 269 11.92 0.96 9.88
N THR A 270 11.18 2.01 9.51
CA THR A 270 10.52 2.12 8.22
C THR A 270 11.44 2.89 7.30
N ALA A 271 11.86 2.28 6.20
CA ALA A 271 12.78 2.85 5.24
C ALA A 271 12.01 3.40 4.03
N TYR A 272 12.30 4.65 3.66
CA TYR A 272 11.76 5.28 2.48
C TYR A 272 12.86 5.54 1.45
N TRP A 273 12.56 5.21 0.21
CA TRP A 273 13.32 5.63 -0.97
C TRP A 273 12.49 6.60 -1.80
N HIS A 274 13.17 7.54 -2.45
CA HIS A 274 12.54 8.49 -3.35
C HIS A 274 13.52 8.91 -4.44
N LYS A 275 13.06 9.01 -5.69
CA LYS A 275 13.91 9.40 -6.83
C LYS A 275 14.59 10.77 -6.72
N GLY A 276 14.12 11.62 -5.81
CA GLY A 276 14.69 12.95 -5.54
C GLY A 276 15.71 12.97 -4.41
N LEU A 277 16.06 11.84 -3.80
CA LEU A 277 17.15 11.77 -2.82
C LEU A 277 18.45 12.22 -3.46
N ASN A 278 19.32 12.86 -2.69
CA ASN A 278 20.55 13.50 -3.18
C ASN A 278 20.31 14.48 -4.34
N GLY A 279 19.18 15.20 -4.32
CA GLY A 279 18.83 16.11 -5.41
C GLY A 279 18.54 15.42 -6.75
N GLY A 280 18.25 14.10 -6.71
CA GLY A 280 18.00 13.26 -7.88
C GLY A 280 19.28 12.64 -8.52
N SER A 281 20.43 12.78 -7.85
CA SER A 281 21.69 12.20 -8.32
C SER A 281 22.01 10.91 -7.57
N ASN A 282 22.03 9.76 -8.26
CA ASN A 282 22.21 8.42 -7.69
C ASN A 282 21.35 8.20 -6.43
N PRO A 283 20.03 8.43 -6.49
CA PRO A 283 19.14 8.35 -5.32
C PRO A 283 19.09 6.94 -4.71
N GLU A 284 19.46 5.91 -5.45
CA GLU A 284 19.55 4.52 -5.02
C GLU A 284 20.59 4.27 -3.93
N ASN A 285 21.57 5.15 -3.78
CA ASN A 285 22.58 5.07 -2.70
C ASN A 285 22.02 5.58 -1.36
N TYR A 286 20.84 6.22 -1.37
CA TYR A 286 20.30 6.93 -0.21
C TYR A 286 18.98 6.35 0.25
N PHE A 287 18.68 6.55 1.55
CA PHE A 287 17.37 6.28 2.13
C PHE A 287 17.00 7.30 3.20
N MET A 288 15.75 7.29 3.63
CA MET A 288 15.27 8.09 4.76
C MET A 288 14.50 7.23 5.75
N TYR A 289 14.60 7.56 7.03
CA TYR A 289 13.74 7.00 8.05
C TYR A 289 12.38 7.70 8.08
N ALA A 290 11.30 6.93 8.21
CA ALA A 290 9.97 7.51 8.44
C ALA A 290 9.83 8.11 9.85
N GLN A 291 10.51 7.53 10.85
CA GLN A 291 10.39 7.86 12.26
C GLN A 291 11.12 9.14 12.69
N TYR A 292 11.99 9.67 11.85
CA TYR A 292 12.90 10.74 12.24
C TYR A 292 12.76 12.00 11.40
N SER A 293 13.08 13.13 12.02
CA SER A 293 13.28 14.41 11.34
C SER A 293 14.66 14.56 10.67
N LEU A 294 15.42 13.47 10.58
CA LEU A 294 16.80 13.46 10.09
C LEU A 294 16.90 13.69 8.57
N ALA A 295 18.10 14.04 8.11
CA ALA A 295 18.46 14.09 6.70
C ALA A 295 18.48 12.68 6.07
N GLN A 296 18.65 12.61 4.77
CA GLN A 296 18.93 11.35 4.06
C GLN A 296 20.25 10.74 4.49
N TYR A 297 20.35 9.43 4.39
CA TYR A 297 21.54 8.67 4.70
C TYR A 297 22.06 7.95 3.46
N ASP A 298 23.37 8.04 3.24
CA ASP A 298 24.11 7.23 2.26
C ASP A 298 24.47 5.89 2.90
N VAL A 299 23.62 4.89 2.66
CA VAL A 299 23.79 3.52 3.15
C VAL A 299 23.15 2.58 2.15
N ASN A 300 23.84 1.51 1.80
CA ASN A 300 23.36 0.49 0.87
C ASN A 300 22.14 -0.28 1.42
N VAL A 301 20.98 0.35 1.32
CA VAL A 301 19.66 -0.25 1.64
C VAL A 301 19.07 -0.88 0.38
N TRP A 302 19.28 -0.26 -0.79
CA TRP A 302 18.66 -0.61 -2.07
C TRP A 302 19.64 -1.28 -3.04
N ASP A 303 20.72 -1.86 -2.51
CA ASP A 303 21.80 -2.49 -3.29
C ASP A 303 22.42 -1.53 -4.31
N ASP A 304 22.47 -0.23 -3.97
CA ASP A 304 22.95 0.86 -4.83
C ASP A 304 22.44 0.72 -6.29
N THR A 305 21.22 0.18 -6.43
CA THR A 305 20.64 -0.17 -7.72
C THR A 305 19.27 0.47 -7.89
N ALA A 306 19.13 1.30 -8.90
CA ALA A 306 17.89 1.96 -9.23
C ALA A 306 16.77 0.94 -9.57
N PRO A 307 15.52 1.16 -9.11
CA PRO A 307 14.41 0.29 -9.46
C PRO A 307 14.09 0.36 -10.95
N THR A 308 13.53 -0.71 -11.48
CA THR A 308 13.05 -0.81 -12.86
C THR A 308 11.52 -0.89 -12.91
N SER A 309 10.92 -0.99 -14.09
CA SER A 309 9.47 -1.19 -14.24
C SER A 309 8.95 -2.54 -13.76
N THR A 310 9.83 -3.48 -13.39
CA THR A 310 9.47 -4.85 -13.03
C THR A 310 10.08 -5.33 -11.72
N GLN A 311 11.08 -4.63 -11.18
CA GLN A 311 11.80 -5.08 -9.99
C GLN A 311 12.47 -3.92 -9.24
N PHE A 312 12.72 -4.13 -7.95
CA PHE A 312 13.61 -3.33 -7.12
C PHE A 312 14.63 -4.23 -6.42
N SER A 313 15.77 -3.65 -6.05
CA SER A 313 16.87 -4.34 -5.38
C SER A 313 16.92 -3.99 -3.91
N LEU A 314 17.40 -4.90 -3.09
CA LEU A 314 17.57 -4.77 -1.64
C LEU A 314 18.98 -5.20 -1.26
N GLY A 315 19.67 -4.36 -0.50
CA GLY A 315 20.91 -4.72 0.18
C GLY A 315 20.67 -5.67 1.37
N SER A 316 21.69 -5.89 2.17
CA SER A 316 21.63 -6.80 3.33
C SER A 316 21.11 -6.17 4.64
N GLN A 317 20.63 -4.92 4.58
CA GLN A 317 20.19 -4.20 5.78
C GLN A 317 18.93 -4.81 6.40
N ASP A 318 18.96 -5.10 7.69
CA ASP A 318 17.87 -5.73 8.46
C ASP A 318 16.54 -4.99 8.35
N MET A 319 16.57 -3.67 8.17
CA MET A 319 15.37 -2.84 8.08
C MET A 319 14.50 -3.13 6.84
N VAL A 320 15.11 -3.70 5.79
CA VAL A 320 14.40 -4.05 4.54
C VAL A 320 14.58 -5.51 4.14
N ASN A 321 15.57 -6.25 4.73
CA ASN A 321 15.93 -7.56 4.19
C ASN A 321 16.43 -8.57 5.24
N LYS A 322 16.00 -8.48 6.50
CA LYS A 322 16.39 -9.44 7.53
C LYS A 322 15.96 -10.86 7.18
N SER A 323 16.91 -11.80 7.29
CA SER A 323 16.68 -13.20 6.94
C SER A 323 15.50 -13.79 7.71
N GLY A 324 14.56 -14.38 6.97
CA GLY A 324 13.40 -15.08 7.50
C GLY A 324 12.22 -14.17 7.87
N ASP A 325 12.42 -12.85 7.94
CA ASP A 325 11.35 -11.91 8.25
C ASP A 325 10.53 -11.52 7.00
N GLU A 326 9.31 -11.09 7.26
CA GLU A 326 8.35 -10.66 6.26
C GLU A 326 8.33 -9.13 6.17
N PHE A 327 8.12 -8.62 4.97
CA PHE A 327 8.10 -7.18 4.68
C PHE A 327 6.92 -6.78 3.82
N SER A 328 6.37 -5.59 4.08
CA SER A 328 5.51 -4.86 3.14
C SER A 328 6.29 -3.76 2.47
N MET A 329 6.06 -3.60 1.17
CA MET A 329 6.58 -2.53 0.34
C MET A 329 5.43 -1.86 -0.41
N VAL A 330 5.32 -0.54 -0.30
CA VAL A 330 4.39 0.25 -1.13
C VAL A 330 5.21 1.03 -2.15
N LEU A 331 4.83 0.88 -3.40
CA LEU A 331 5.49 1.49 -4.56
C LEU A 331 4.57 2.56 -5.14
N PHE A 332 5.09 3.74 -5.42
CA PHE A 332 4.37 4.84 -6.05
C PHE A 332 5.07 5.28 -7.32
N ALA A 333 4.28 5.62 -8.34
CA ALA A 333 4.75 6.24 -9.58
C ALA A 333 3.89 7.45 -9.91
N SER A 334 4.42 8.37 -10.71
CA SER A 334 3.67 9.52 -11.21
C SER A 334 2.76 9.09 -12.37
N LEU A 335 1.50 9.53 -12.31
CA LEU A 335 0.54 9.41 -13.39
C LEU A 335 -0.15 10.77 -13.60
N ALA A 336 -0.03 11.30 -14.81
CA ALA A 336 -0.54 12.63 -15.15
C ALA A 336 -2.02 12.81 -14.77
N GLY A 337 -2.34 13.88 -14.06
CA GLY A 337 -3.68 14.19 -13.57
C GLY A 337 -4.15 13.38 -12.35
N PHE A 338 -3.38 12.41 -11.86
CA PHE A 338 -3.74 11.57 -10.72
C PHE A 338 -2.80 11.74 -9.52
N GLN A 339 -1.50 11.52 -9.75
CA GLN A 339 -0.48 11.49 -8.69
C GLN A 339 0.85 11.96 -9.22
N LYS A 340 1.61 12.67 -8.38
CA LYS A 340 2.97 13.10 -8.68
C LYS A 340 3.92 12.75 -7.54
N VAL A 341 4.96 12.02 -7.86
CA VAL A 341 6.16 11.88 -7.06
C VAL A 341 7.20 12.84 -7.62
N GLY A 342 7.70 13.77 -6.83
CA GLY A 342 8.59 14.80 -7.33
C GLY A 342 9.53 15.34 -6.27
N TYR A 343 10.43 16.20 -6.70
CA TYR A 343 11.35 16.91 -5.82
C TYR A 343 11.59 18.34 -6.32
N TYR A 344 12.02 19.21 -5.45
CA TYR A 344 12.31 20.61 -5.78
C TYR A 344 13.41 21.17 -4.88
N ALA A 345 14.03 22.26 -5.34
CA ALA A 345 14.85 23.11 -4.51
C ALA A 345 14.00 24.28 -4.00
N GLY A 346 14.05 24.56 -2.70
CA GLY A 346 13.39 25.71 -2.11
C GLY A 346 13.96 27.02 -2.63
N ASN A 347 13.14 28.06 -2.75
CA ASN A 347 13.54 29.38 -3.21
C ASN A 347 13.67 30.43 -2.07
N GLY A 348 13.28 30.06 -0.85
CA GLY A 348 13.33 30.92 0.33
C GLY A 348 12.30 32.04 0.33
N SER A 349 11.26 31.99 -0.50
CA SER A 349 10.25 33.05 -0.61
C SER A 349 8.85 32.47 -0.71
N ALA A 350 7.87 33.09 -0.09
CA ALA A 350 6.46 32.75 -0.26
C ALA A 350 6.03 32.93 -1.73
N GLY A 351 5.01 32.17 -2.15
CA GLY A 351 4.54 32.16 -3.52
C GLY A 351 5.29 31.20 -4.45
N ASN A 352 6.05 30.25 -3.90
CA ASN A 352 6.77 29.25 -4.69
C ASN A 352 5.81 28.11 -5.12
N VAL A 353 5.40 28.12 -6.38
CA VAL A 353 4.46 27.16 -6.95
C VAL A 353 5.18 25.89 -7.40
N ILE A 354 4.80 24.76 -6.85
CA ILE A 354 5.28 23.43 -7.25
C ILE A 354 4.26 22.80 -8.21
N ASN A 355 4.64 22.78 -9.48
CA ASN A 355 3.80 22.24 -10.55
C ASN A 355 3.86 20.70 -10.56
N CYS A 356 2.76 20.06 -10.22
CA CYS A 356 2.57 18.61 -10.25
C CYS A 356 1.98 18.10 -11.59
N GLY A 357 1.65 19.00 -12.53
CA GLY A 357 0.95 18.66 -13.76
C GLY A 357 -0.56 18.38 -13.52
N PHE A 358 -1.14 18.88 -12.43
CA PHE A 358 -2.57 18.79 -12.15
C PHE A 358 -3.32 19.94 -12.80
N THR A 359 -4.64 19.83 -12.84
CA THR A 359 -5.55 20.89 -13.32
C THR A 359 -6.55 21.30 -12.25
N THR A 360 -6.57 20.61 -11.12
CA THR A 360 -7.59 20.70 -10.06
C THR A 360 -6.98 20.92 -8.68
N GLY A 361 -5.65 21.10 -8.61
CA GLY A 361 -4.90 21.23 -7.36
C GLY A 361 -4.64 19.89 -6.68
N SER A 362 -3.99 19.93 -5.53
CA SER A 362 -3.62 18.76 -4.75
C SER A 362 -4.66 18.45 -3.68
N ARG A 363 -5.14 17.20 -3.63
CA ARG A 363 -5.97 16.65 -2.56
C ARG A 363 -5.15 16.22 -1.35
N PHE A 364 -3.95 15.71 -1.60
CA PHE A 364 -2.99 15.28 -0.59
C PHE A 364 -1.58 15.69 -1.00
N VAL A 365 -0.78 16.11 -0.02
CA VAL A 365 0.64 16.40 -0.20
C VAL A 365 1.41 15.92 1.01
N MET A 366 2.47 15.15 0.78
CA MET A 366 3.48 14.81 1.78
C MET A 366 4.81 15.37 1.35
N ILE A 367 5.50 16.10 2.22
CA ILE A 367 6.78 16.78 1.93
C ILE A 367 7.81 16.41 2.98
N LYS A 368 9.07 16.30 2.54
CA LYS A 368 10.22 16.13 3.44
C LYS A 368 11.45 16.81 2.87
N ARG A 369 12.12 17.58 3.70
CA ARG A 369 13.47 18.08 3.43
C ARG A 369 14.49 16.94 3.57
N THR A 370 15.45 16.84 2.63
CA THR A 370 16.37 15.70 2.55
C THR A 370 17.82 16.03 2.94
N ASP A 371 18.24 17.29 2.82
CA ASP A 371 19.63 17.74 2.92
C ASP A 371 20.06 18.15 4.35
N THR A 372 19.12 18.20 5.30
CA THR A 372 19.41 18.55 6.69
C THR A 372 18.51 17.82 7.66
N GLY A 373 18.93 17.67 8.92
CA GLY A 373 18.10 17.21 10.02
C GLY A 373 17.11 18.28 10.51
N SER A 374 16.31 17.90 11.52
CA SER A 374 15.31 18.77 12.18
C SER A 374 14.17 19.27 11.27
N SER A 375 13.85 18.52 10.22
CA SER A 375 12.68 18.76 9.38
C SER A 375 11.74 17.56 9.44
N ASN A 376 10.45 17.82 9.64
CA ASN A 376 9.45 16.78 9.77
C ASN A 376 8.96 16.26 8.41
N TRP A 377 8.36 15.05 8.39
CA TRP A 377 7.54 14.57 7.30
C TRP A 377 6.16 15.23 7.41
N LYS A 378 5.93 16.27 6.65
CA LYS A 378 4.68 17.04 6.71
C LYS A 378 3.62 16.46 5.79
N GLN A 379 2.40 16.32 6.30
CA GLN A 379 1.25 15.78 5.58
C GLN A 379 0.08 16.77 5.61
N TYR A 380 -0.43 17.10 4.44
CA TYR A 380 -1.56 17.99 4.21
C TYR A 380 -2.61 17.29 3.37
N ASP A 381 -3.88 17.55 3.62
CA ASP A 381 -4.99 17.10 2.75
C ASP A 381 -6.20 18.06 2.84
N THR A 382 -7.04 17.99 1.81
CA THR A 382 -8.20 18.88 1.69
C THR A 382 -9.30 18.59 2.70
N THR A 383 -9.42 17.36 3.18
CA THR A 383 -10.45 16.97 4.17
C THR A 383 -10.16 17.58 5.54
N ARG A 384 -8.88 17.72 5.91
CA ARG A 384 -8.46 18.39 7.15
C ARG A 384 -8.24 19.88 7.01
N GLY A 385 -8.29 20.44 5.80
CA GLY A 385 -8.28 21.88 5.59
C GLY A 385 -7.20 22.43 4.67
N LEU A 386 -6.50 21.61 3.86
CA LEU A 386 -5.65 22.17 2.80
C LEU A 386 -6.53 22.92 1.79
N SER A 387 -6.40 24.23 1.73
CA SER A 387 -7.18 25.11 0.87
C SER A 387 -6.31 26.25 0.32
N SER A 388 -6.91 27.26 -0.28
CA SER A 388 -6.23 28.50 -0.67
C SER A 388 -5.90 29.43 0.51
N SER A 389 -6.37 29.14 1.72
CA SER A 389 -6.25 30.03 2.88
C SER A 389 -5.94 29.34 4.21
N VAL A 390 -5.99 28.02 4.27
CA VAL A 390 -5.73 27.21 5.47
C VAL A 390 -4.84 26.04 5.10
N SER A 391 -4.00 25.59 6.03
CA SER A 391 -2.99 24.57 5.80
C SER A 391 -2.76 23.70 7.04
N MET A 392 -3.79 22.93 7.40
CA MET A 392 -3.68 21.98 8.51
C MET A 392 -2.65 20.90 8.22
N VAL A 393 -1.61 20.85 9.06
CA VAL A 393 -0.47 19.93 8.95
C VAL A 393 -0.51 18.83 10.01
N LEU A 394 -0.04 17.65 9.63
CA LEU A 394 0.41 16.60 10.54
C LEU A 394 1.86 16.23 10.24
N ASN A 395 2.67 16.09 11.28
CA ASN A 395 4.02 15.56 11.15
C ASN A 395 3.99 14.02 11.29
N ALA A 396 4.26 13.30 10.22
CA ALA A 396 4.15 11.83 10.19
C ALA A 396 5.17 11.12 11.11
N ASN A 397 6.25 11.78 11.46
CA ASN A 397 7.36 11.23 12.28
C ASN A 397 7.30 11.60 13.76
N ASP A 398 6.35 12.41 14.19
CA ASP A 398 6.18 12.79 15.60
C ASP A 398 4.76 12.45 16.11
N TYR A 399 4.49 12.73 17.40
CA TYR A 399 3.21 12.43 18.06
C TYR A 399 2.29 13.63 18.16
N THR A 400 2.71 14.81 17.71
CA THR A 400 1.97 16.05 17.91
C THR A 400 0.64 16.04 17.19
N ALA A 401 -0.38 16.65 17.80
CA ALA A 401 -1.66 16.89 17.14
C ALA A 401 -1.45 17.81 15.91
N GLN A 402 -2.43 17.76 15.01
CA GLN A 402 -2.44 18.68 13.86
C GLN A 402 -2.44 20.15 14.30
N SER A 403 -1.81 20.98 13.51
CA SER A 403 -1.78 22.44 13.67
C SER A 403 -1.95 23.11 12.32
N ASP A 404 -2.34 24.40 12.33
CA ASP A 404 -2.27 25.24 11.14
C ASP A 404 -0.87 25.88 11.10
N ASP A 405 -0.07 25.58 10.08
CA ASP A 405 1.25 26.19 9.89
C ASP A 405 1.29 27.23 8.76
N ASP A 406 0.22 27.30 7.97
CA ASP A 406 0.08 28.19 6.80
C ASP A 406 1.25 28.07 5.79
N PHE A 407 1.91 26.90 5.74
CA PHE A 407 3.06 26.69 4.86
C PHE A 407 2.66 26.34 3.43
N LEU A 408 1.56 25.61 3.26
CA LEU A 408 1.07 25.19 1.95
C LEU A 408 -0.28 25.81 1.64
N ARG A 409 -0.45 26.11 0.36
CA ARG A 409 -1.73 26.47 -0.22
C ARG A 409 -2.05 25.62 -1.43
N GLN A 410 -3.32 25.41 -1.65
CA GLN A 410 -3.78 24.73 -2.85
C GLN A 410 -3.54 25.61 -4.08
N HIS A 411 -2.97 25.04 -5.14
CA HIS A 411 -2.78 25.69 -6.42
C HIS A 411 -3.24 24.77 -7.54
N ASN A 412 -3.88 25.28 -8.58
CA ASN A 412 -4.51 24.49 -9.65
C ASN A 412 -3.55 23.46 -10.28
N THR A 413 -2.28 23.81 -10.45
CA THR A 413 -1.29 22.90 -11.07
C THR A 413 -0.59 21.96 -10.07
N GLY A 414 -0.89 22.09 -8.77
CA GLY A 414 -0.24 21.34 -7.71
C GLY A 414 -0.46 21.96 -6.34
N PHE A 415 0.58 22.55 -5.76
CA PHE A 415 0.52 23.29 -4.51
C PHE A 415 1.48 24.49 -4.51
N GLU A 416 1.24 25.45 -3.66
CA GLU A 416 2.08 26.63 -3.46
C GLU A 416 2.68 26.62 -2.06
N LEU A 417 3.95 26.97 -1.93
CA LEU A 417 4.63 27.19 -0.66
C LEU A 417 4.44 28.66 -0.27
N ASN A 418 3.64 28.91 0.77
CA ASN A 418 3.28 30.24 1.24
C ASN A 418 4.26 30.80 2.29
N THR A 419 5.46 30.26 2.36
CA THR A 419 6.43 30.57 3.42
C THR A 419 7.85 30.48 2.90
N SER A 420 8.79 31.09 3.66
CA SER A 420 10.24 30.88 3.55
C SER A 420 10.77 29.87 4.57
N ASP A 421 9.88 29.20 5.33
CA ASP A 421 10.27 28.30 6.39
C ASP A 421 11.15 27.15 5.88
N ALA A 422 12.19 26.85 6.67
CA ALA A 422 13.21 25.89 6.29
C ALA A 422 12.71 24.43 6.23
N GLU A 423 11.59 24.10 6.84
CA GLU A 423 11.00 22.76 6.77
C GLU A 423 10.46 22.43 5.38
N VAL A 424 10.05 23.46 4.60
CA VAL A 424 9.45 23.24 3.26
C VAL A 424 10.06 24.11 2.15
N ASN A 425 10.73 25.25 2.44
CA ASN A 425 11.13 26.21 1.39
C ASN A 425 12.42 27.01 1.65
N ALA A 426 13.41 26.47 2.39
CA ALA A 426 14.72 27.13 2.52
C ALA A 426 15.36 27.36 1.14
N SER A 427 15.98 28.53 0.94
CA SER A 427 16.73 28.81 -0.29
C SER A 427 17.81 27.75 -0.54
N GLY A 428 17.73 27.04 -1.67
CA GLY A 428 18.65 25.97 -2.05
C GLY A 428 18.47 24.64 -1.28
N GLY A 429 17.52 24.55 -0.34
CA GLY A 429 17.20 23.30 0.35
C GLY A 429 16.56 22.27 -0.59
N ASN A 430 16.89 21.01 -0.44
CA ASN A 430 16.36 19.91 -1.25
C ASN A 430 15.14 19.25 -0.58
N TYR A 431 14.06 19.13 -1.33
CA TYR A 431 12.77 18.58 -0.86
C TYR A 431 12.25 17.51 -1.79
N ILE A 432 11.68 16.47 -1.20
CA ILE A 432 10.94 15.41 -1.90
C ILE A 432 9.46 15.50 -1.54
N TYR A 433 8.57 15.05 -2.46
CA TYR A 433 7.14 15.04 -2.19
C TYR A 433 6.39 13.93 -2.91
N LEU A 434 5.26 13.55 -2.33
CA LEU A 434 4.19 12.80 -2.96
C LEU A 434 2.94 13.67 -2.93
N ALA A 435 2.33 13.92 -4.07
CA ALA A 435 1.09 14.66 -4.19
C ALA A 435 0.04 13.85 -4.97
N VAL A 436 -1.22 13.93 -4.54
CA VAL A 436 -2.38 13.34 -5.23
C VAL A 436 -3.32 14.46 -5.65
N ALA A 437 -3.82 14.40 -6.88
CA ALA A 437 -4.70 15.42 -7.43
C ALA A 437 -6.11 15.39 -6.82
N ASN A 438 -6.81 16.53 -6.86
CA ASN A 438 -8.25 16.57 -6.69
C ASN A 438 -8.97 15.97 -7.91
N ASP A 439 -10.23 15.62 -7.73
CA ASP A 439 -11.10 15.26 -8.83
C ASP A 439 -11.35 16.47 -9.74
N PRO A 440 -11.51 16.25 -11.05
CA PRO A 440 -12.06 17.25 -11.96
C PRO A 440 -13.48 17.60 -11.51
N THR A 441 -13.77 18.89 -11.51
CA THR A 441 -15.13 19.45 -11.27
C THR A 441 -16.08 19.14 -12.41
#